data_e8aa83b0cd268d492c53030cf02c02f4
#
_entry.id   e8aa83b0cd268d492c53030cf02c02f4
#
_cell.length_a   1.000
_cell.length_b   1.000
_cell.length_c   1.000
_cell.angle_alpha   90.00
_cell.angle_beta   90.00
_cell.angle_gamma   90.00
#
_symmetry.space_group_name_H-M   'P 1'
#
loop_
_entity.id
_entity.type
_entity.pdbx_description
1 polymer ?
#
loop_
_entity_poly.entity_id
_entity_poly.type
_entity_poly.pdbx_seq_one_letter_code
_entity_poly.pdbx_strand_id
1 'polypeptide(L)'
;MSKRVVNKIVAFTLIIATVVFFQETGNSYADMPKTTTPNPTVSNVVVKTNKQTTNKTNVKVNVKKISIDTVTRKSGTISVSWKKNKKANGYRIQYSNDKDFKNVKNKNVKSASKTKTKIAKVNKSKNYYVRVSAYVKKNNKKYYSEWSNVAEVIAWNTKWEFAKNSKIHTDSPTLYFSNAAKKKNKTVCVNAGHGTKGGESVKTLCHPDGSSKVTGGSTSQGAITATSINGGTTLADGTREATATLKLAMTVKKQLLKEGYNVLMVRESDDAQLDNIARTVFANNNADYHIALHYDSTSSNKGAFYISVPNNNKYRSMYPVSKNWKKHNNLGKNLVNGMRSAGVKIYG
;
A
#
# COMPACT_ATOMS: atom_id res chain seq x y z
N MET A 1 -21.02 42.39 -17.89
CA MET A 1 -21.63 41.03 -17.98
C MET A 1 -20.66 40.03 -17.33
N SER A 2 -20.98 39.66 -16.08
CA SER A 2 -20.16 38.74 -15.28
C SER A 2 -20.53 37.30 -15.64
N LYS A 3 -19.56 36.54 -16.16
CA LYS A 3 -19.71 35.07 -16.38
C LYS A 3 -19.63 34.37 -15.03
N ARG A 4 -20.77 33.99 -14.48
CA ARG A 4 -20.84 33.03 -13.37
C ARG A 4 -20.32 31.69 -13.86
N VAL A 5 -19.14 31.30 -13.36
CA VAL A 5 -18.65 29.90 -13.45
C VAL A 5 -19.52 29.07 -12.52
N VAL A 6 -20.43 28.31 -13.08
CA VAL A 6 -21.20 27.30 -12.35
C VAL A 6 -20.26 26.13 -12.09
N ASN A 7 -19.74 26.07 -10.87
CA ASN A 7 -19.05 24.87 -10.38
C ASN A 7 -20.10 23.75 -10.26
N LYS A 8 -20.18 22.88 -11.26
CA LYS A 8 -20.90 21.61 -11.12
C LYS A 8 -20.13 20.75 -10.11
N ILE A 9 -20.64 20.72 -8.90
CA ILE A 9 -20.20 19.73 -7.89
C ILE A 9 -20.68 18.39 -8.40
N VAL A 10 -19.76 17.60 -8.98
CA VAL A 10 -20.06 16.21 -9.33
C VAL A 10 -20.02 15.41 -8.03
N ALA A 11 -21.18 14.93 -7.63
CA ALA A 11 -21.35 14.17 -6.40
C ALA A 11 -20.94 12.71 -6.63
N PHE A 12 -20.03 12.18 -5.80
CA PHE A 12 -19.57 10.80 -5.86
C PHE A 12 -20.08 10.02 -4.66
N THR A 13 -20.55 8.79 -4.90
CA THR A 13 -20.84 7.82 -3.85
C THR A 13 -19.62 6.94 -3.64
N LEU A 14 -19.05 6.96 -2.45
CA LEU A 14 -17.90 6.12 -2.08
C LEU A 14 -18.39 4.83 -1.44
N ILE A 15 -18.07 3.69 -2.08
CA ILE A 15 -18.29 2.36 -1.51
C ILE A 15 -17.01 1.90 -0.83
N ILE A 16 -17.11 1.56 0.45
CA ILE A 16 -16.06 0.82 1.15
C ILE A 16 -16.54 -0.63 1.24
N ALA A 17 -16.14 -1.44 0.25
CA ALA A 17 -16.34 -2.88 0.32
C ALA A 17 -15.20 -3.49 1.15
N THR A 18 -15.53 -3.99 2.32
CA THR A 18 -14.55 -4.65 3.20
C THR A 18 -14.73 -6.15 3.07
N VAL A 19 -13.88 -6.82 2.30
CA VAL A 19 -13.76 -8.28 2.34
C VAL A 19 -12.64 -8.60 3.32
N VAL A 20 -13.00 -8.92 4.56
CA VAL A 20 -12.02 -9.24 5.61
C VAL A 20 -12.05 -10.74 5.83
N PHE A 21 -11.01 -11.42 5.36
CA PHE A 21 -10.67 -12.75 5.81
C PHE A 21 -9.51 -12.60 6.79
N PHE A 22 -9.77 -12.66 8.09
CA PHE A 22 -8.71 -12.76 9.08
C PHE A 22 -8.40 -14.23 9.32
N GLN A 23 -7.18 -14.61 9.02
CA GLN A 23 -6.55 -15.72 9.69
C GLN A 23 -5.72 -15.11 10.83
N GLU A 24 -5.96 -15.53 12.07
CA GLU A 24 -4.94 -15.39 13.10
C GLU A 24 -3.81 -16.33 12.70
N THR A 25 -2.93 -15.86 11.82
CA THR A 25 -1.64 -16.49 11.70
C THR A 25 -0.92 -16.14 12.98
N GLY A 26 -0.64 -17.14 13.81
CA GLY A 26 0.20 -17.02 15.01
C GLY A 26 1.66 -16.68 14.70
N ASN A 27 1.92 -16.08 13.57
CA ASN A 27 3.10 -15.33 13.26
C ASN A 27 2.82 -13.87 13.60
N SER A 28 2.83 -13.59 14.94
CA SER A 28 3.33 -12.29 15.37
C SER A 28 4.56 -11.99 14.51
N TYR A 29 4.56 -10.86 13.79
CA TYR A 29 5.81 -10.22 13.47
C TYR A 29 6.43 -9.89 14.84
N ALA A 30 7.05 -10.92 15.42
CA ALA A 30 7.78 -10.83 16.65
C ALA A 30 8.82 -9.75 16.42
N ASP A 31 8.75 -8.75 17.24
CA ASP A 31 9.76 -7.81 17.61
C ASP A 31 10.79 -7.53 16.52
N MET A 32 10.57 -6.44 15.81
CA MET A 32 11.73 -5.70 15.32
C MET A 32 12.64 -5.47 16.53
N PRO A 33 13.88 -5.94 16.53
CA PRO A 33 14.80 -5.60 17.60
C PRO A 33 14.76 -4.10 17.79
N LYS A 34 14.49 -3.65 18.99
CA LYS A 34 14.74 -2.27 19.39
C LYS A 34 16.19 -2.02 19.03
N THR A 35 16.45 -1.22 18.00
CA THR A 35 17.77 -0.68 17.78
C THR A 35 18.04 0.24 18.97
N THR A 36 18.57 -0.33 20.03
CA THR A 36 19.31 0.43 21.04
C THR A 36 20.51 0.97 20.31
N THR A 37 20.44 2.22 19.91
CA THR A 37 21.65 3.00 19.64
C THR A 37 22.49 2.92 20.90
N PRO A 38 23.72 2.43 20.84
CA PRO A 38 24.64 2.59 21.96
C PRO A 38 24.87 4.09 22.14
N ASN A 39 24.50 4.58 23.30
CA ASN A 39 24.89 5.90 23.74
C ASN A 39 26.43 5.88 23.83
N PRO A 40 27.18 6.74 23.13
CA PRO A 40 28.62 6.76 23.29
C PRO A 40 28.95 7.27 24.68
N THR A 41 29.41 6.34 25.51
CA THR A 41 30.04 6.68 26.81
C THR A 41 31.26 7.53 26.51
N VAL A 42 31.24 8.77 26.96
CA VAL A 42 32.36 9.70 26.88
C VAL A 42 33.40 9.24 27.88
N SER A 43 34.40 8.50 27.42
CA SER A 43 35.63 8.29 28.22
C SER A 43 36.59 9.44 27.93
N ASN A 44 36.75 10.30 28.91
CA ASN A 44 37.77 11.35 28.90
C ASN A 44 39.15 10.71 28.99
N VAL A 45 39.84 10.60 27.91
CA VAL A 45 41.29 10.37 27.88
C VAL A 45 41.95 11.67 27.44
N VAL A 46 42.56 12.35 28.36
CA VAL A 46 43.42 13.53 28.11
C VAL A 46 44.76 13.03 27.57
N VAL A 47 44.96 13.16 26.25
CA VAL A 47 46.30 13.05 25.66
C VAL A 47 46.69 14.45 25.13
N LYS A 48 47.63 15.07 25.81
CA LYS A 48 48.32 16.26 25.30
C LYS A 48 49.25 15.84 24.17
N THR A 49 48.99 16.31 22.94
CA THR A 49 50.01 16.39 21.90
C THR A 49 49.73 17.58 20.97
N ASN A 50 50.76 18.27 20.75
CA ASN A 50 51.12 19.44 19.94
C ASN A 50 50.17 19.95 18.86
N LYS A 51 50.04 21.27 18.85
CA LYS A 51 49.42 22.14 17.85
C LYS A 51 49.99 21.87 16.44
N GLN A 52 49.08 21.56 15.54
CA GLN A 52 49.16 22.06 14.17
C GLN A 52 47.75 22.49 13.75
N THR A 53 47.54 23.79 13.73
CA THR A 53 46.30 24.48 13.38
C THR A 53 46.05 24.30 11.89
N THR A 54 45.24 23.30 11.51
CA THR A 54 44.51 23.33 10.23
C THR A 54 43.05 23.58 10.56
N ASN A 55 42.57 24.79 10.32
CA ASN A 55 41.17 25.17 10.36
C ASN A 55 40.36 24.32 9.33
N LYS A 56 40.00 23.09 9.70
CA LYS A 56 38.95 22.36 9.03
C LYS A 56 37.60 22.86 9.54
N THR A 57 37.04 23.88 8.93
CA THR A 57 35.63 24.23 9.13
C THR A 57 34.80 22.98 8.82
N ASN A 58 34.29 22.34 9.87
CA ASN A 58 33.34 21.22 9.76
C ASN A 58 32.01 21.78 9.24
N VAL A 59 31.90 21.88 7.91
CA VAL A 59 30.67 22.33 7.27
C VAL A 59 29.60 21.26 7.43
N LYS A 60 28.72 21.42 8.38
CA LYS A 60 27.55 20.58 8.58
C LYS A 60 26.59 20.73 7.38
N VAL A 61 26.64 19.82 6.44
CA VAL A 61 25.73 19.79 5.28
C VAL A 61 24.47 19.02 5.67
N ASN A 62 23.38 19.73 5.94
CA ASN A 62 22.09 19.12 6.23
C ASN A 62 21.35 18.81 4.93
N VAL A 63 21.12 17.53 4.65
CA VAL A 63 20.35 17.07 3.50
C VAL A 63 19.00 16.57 3.97
N LYS A 64 17.92 17.27 3.62
CA LYS A 64 16.56 16.91 4.03
C LYS A 64 16.18 15.50 3.57
N LYS A 65 15.68 14.69 4.50
CA LYS A 65 15.09 13.35 4.23
C LYS A 65 13.98 13.43 3.19
N ILE A 66 13.87 12.40 2.37
CA ILE A 66 12.80 12.25 1.37
C ILE A 66 11.91 11.05 1.71
N SER A 67 10.77 10.93 1.06
CA SER A 67 9.87 9.77 1.17
C SER A 67 9.72 9.07 -0.17
N ILE A 68 9.58 7.76 -0.12
CA ILE A 68 9.12 6.96 -1.26
C ILE A 68 7.67 7.35 -1.56
N ASP A 69 7.36 7.49 -2.84
CA ASP A 69 6.02 7.77 -3.35
C ASP A 69 5.34 6.46 -3.78
N THR A 70 5.95 5.72 -4.71
CA THR A 70 5.46 4.41 -5.15
C THR A 70 6.60 3.40 -5.32
N VAL A 71 6.27 2.13 -5.07
CA VAL A 71 7.11 0.99 -5.46
C VAL A 71 6.19 -0.08 -6.04
N THR A 72 6.46 -0.48 -7.28
CA THR A 72 5.69 -1.53 -7.96
C THR A 72 6.61 -2.57 -8.55
N ARG A 73 6.17 -3.83 -8.63
CA ARG A 73 6.91 -4.88 -9.35
C ARG A 73 6.04 -5.47 -10.44
N LYS A 74 6.55 -5.41 -11.68
CA LYS A 74 6.00 -6.07 -12.87
C LYS A 74 7.08 -6.89 -13.58
N SER A 75 6.78 -8.12 -13.94
CA SER A 75 7.66 -8.97 -14.79
C SER A 75 9.14 -8.96 -14.37
N GLY A 76 9.44 -9.01 -13.05
CA GLY A 76 10.83 -9.02 -12.55
C GLY A 76 11.53 -7.67 -12.60
N THR A 77 10.78 -6.58 -12.72
CA THR A 77 11.30 -5.20 -12.65
C THR A 77 10.60 -4.45 -11.52
N ILE A 78 11.37 -3.90 -10.58
CA ILE A 78 10.86 -2.99 -9.54
C ILE A 78 11.01 -1.56 -10.05
N SER A 79 9.91 -0.82 -10.10
CA SER A 79 9.86 0.61 -10.37
C SER A 79 9.73 1.36 -9.05
N VAL A 80 10.57 2.36 -8.84
CA VAL A 80 10.59 3.16 -7.59
C VAL A 80 10.45 4.63 -7.95
N SER A 81 9.54 5.34 -7.26
CA SER A 81 9.43 6.80 -7.32
C SER A 81 9.49 7.43 -5.92
N TRP A 82 9.92 8.69 -5.85
CA TRP A 82 10.10 9.40 -4.59
C TRP A 82 9.85 10.90 -4.73
N LYS A 83 9.64 11.58 -3.61
CA LYS A 83 9.46 13.03 -3.57
C LYS A 83 10.77 13.75 -3.88
N LYS A 84 10.71 14.76 -4.77
CA LYS A 84 11.87 15.58 -5.14
C LYS A 84 12.42 16.33 -3.94
N ASN A 85 13.74 16.29 -3.77
CA ASN A 85 14.45 17.22 -2.88
C ASN A 85 15.05 18.35 -3.74
N LYS A 86 14.59 19.58 -3.52
CA LYS A 86 15.00 20.75 -4.33
C LYS A 86 16.51 21.07 -4.25
N LYS A 87 17.18 20.67 -3.16
CA LYS A 87 18.62 20.91 -2.93
C LYS A 87 19.50 19.72 -3.27
N ALA A 88 18.93 18.58 -3.71
CA ALA A 88 19.72 17.40 -4.04
C ALA A 88 20.45 17.55 -5.38
N ASN A 89 21.61 16.91 -5.49
CA ASN A 89 22.30 16.69 -6.77
C ASN A 89 21.93 15.30 -7.37
N GLY A 90 21.30 14.43 -6.57
CA GLY A 90 20.86 13.13 -7.02
C GLY A 90 20.42 12.25 -5.87
N TYR A 91 20.25 10.95 -6.15
CA TYR A 91 19.67 9.99 -5.21
C TYR A 91 20.42 8.67 -5.23
N ARG A 92 20.38 7.96 -4.11
CA ARG A 92 20.83 6.58 -3.98
C ARG A 92 19.64 5.72 -3.54
N ILE A 93 19.35 4.69 -4.32
CA ILE A 93 18.36 3.67 -4.02
C ILE A 93 19.12 2.46 -3.52
N GLN A 94 18.77 1.99 -2.31
CA GLN A 94 19.20 0.69 -1.81
C GLN A 94 18.07 -0.32 -1.92
N TYR A 95 18.41 -1.55 -2.29
CA TYR A 95 17.48 -2.67 -2.31
C TYR A 95 18.17 -3.96 -1.90
N SER A 96 17.42 -4.81 -1.20
CA SER A 96 17.88 -6.11 -0.70
C SER A 96 16.70 -7.07 -0.63
N ASN A 97 16.95 -8.36 -0.66
CA ASN A 97 15.97 -9.38 -0.27
C ASN A 97 16.04 -9.74 1.23
N ASP A 98 16.81 -9.00 2.00
CA ASP A 98 16.96 -9.10 3.45
C ASP A 98 16.38 -7.84 4.10
N LYS A 99 15.48 -8.00 5.10
CA LYS A 99 14.80 -6.90 5.80
C LYS A 99 15.75 -5.96 6.53
N ASP A 100 16.86 -6.46 7.02
CA ASP A 100 17.86 -5.70 7.76
C ASP A 100 18.91 -5.06 6.83
N PHE A 101 18.67 -5.13 5.53
CA PHE A 101 19.55 -4.62 4.50
C PHE A 101 20.98 -5.19 4.56
N LYS A 102 21.13 -6.44 4.96
CA LYS A 102 22.35 -7.23 4.68
C LYS A 102 22.44 -7.45 3.16
N ASN A 103 23.65 -7.57 2.62
CA ASN A 103 23.86 -7.80 1.17
C ASN A 103 23.12 -6.81 0.26
N VAL A 104 23.22 -5.51 0.54
CA VAL A 104 22.55 -4.44 -0.20
C VAL A 104 23.12 -4.26 -1.60
N LYS A 105 22.23 -4.01 -2.55
CA LYS A 105 22.56 -3.46 -3.87
C LYS A 105 22.17 -2.00 -3.93
N ASN A 106 22.97 -1.22 -4.66
CA ASN A 106 22.78 0.22 -4.80
C ASN A 106 22.51 0.59 -6.25
N LYS A 107 21.56 1.48 -6.48
CA LYS A 107 21.35 2.17 -7.74
C LYS A 107 21.43 3.67 -7.54
N ASN A 108 22.36 4.33 -8.24
CA ASN A 108 22.54 5.76 -8.16
C ASN A 108 21.81 6.47 -9.30
N VAL A 109 21.15 7.58 -8.99
CA VAL A 109 20.54 8.50 -9.94
C VAL A 109 21.28 9.83 -9.83
N LYS A 110 22.04 10.19 -10.86
CA LYS A 110 22.94 11.37 -10.89
C LYS A 110 22.22 12.67 -11.30
N SER A 111 20.90 12.72 -11.14
CA SER A 111 20.09 13.89 -11.53
C SER A 111 19.10 14.24 -10.44
N ALA A 112 19.03 15.51 -10.05
CA ALA A 112 18.08 16.04 -9.08
C ALA A 112 16.63 16.05 -9.59
N SER A 113 16.42 16.17 -10.89
CA SER A 113 15.10 16.19 -11.53
C SER A 113 14.51 14.80 -11.70
N LYS A 114 15.34 13.76 -11.79
CA LYS A 114 14.89 12.40 -12.00
C LYS A 114 14.46 11.77 -10.66
N THR A 115 13.15 11.67 -10.43
CA THR A 115 12.54 11.17 -9.20
C THR A 115 11.95 9.77 -9.33
N LYS A 116 12.33 9.03 -10.36
CA LYS A 116 11.95 7.64 -10.59
C LYS A 116 13.08 6.82 -11.21
N THR A 117 13.09 5.52 -10.93
CA THR A 117 14.04 4.58 -11.57
C THR A 117 13.44 3.18 -11.60
N LYS A 118 14.06 2.29 -12.40
CA LYS A 118 13.70 0.88 -12.49
C LYS A 118 14.88 0.01 -12.05
N ILE A 119 14.62 -1.07 -11.33
CA ILE A 119 15.56 -2.11 -10.93
C ILE A 119 15.12 -3.39 -11.66
N ALA A 120 15.84 -3.76 -12.67
CA ALA A 120 15.54 -4.94 -13.50
C ALA A 120 16.17 -6.22 -12.93
N LYS A 121 15.75 -7.37 -13.46
CA LYS A 121 16.29 -8.71 -13.17
C LYS A 121 16.23 -9.08 -11.68
N VAL A 122 15.14 -8.66 -10.98
CA VAL A 122 14.87 -9.12 -9.62
C VAL A 122 14.18 -10.49 -9.65
N ASN A 123 14.47 -11.32 -8.66
CA ASN A 123 13.82 -12.62 -8.51
C ASN A 123 12.34 -12.44 -8.11
N LYS A 124 11.41 -12.95 -8.91
CA LYS A 124 9.97 -12.81 -8.69
C LYS A 124 9.47 -13.52 -7.45
N SER A 125 10.16 -14.60 -7.03
CA SER A 125 9.79 -15.43 -5.87
C SER A 125 10.37 -14.94 -4.55
N LYS A 126 11.07 -13.78 -4.54
CA LYS A 126 11.63 -13.19 -3.31
C LYS A 126 11.01 -11.83 -3.01
N ASN A 127 10.82 -11.53 -1.73
CA ASN A 127 10.53 -10.19 -1.28
C ASN A 127 11.74 -9.28 -1.49
N TYR A 128 11.48 -7.99 -1.71
CA TYR A 128 12.53 -6.98 -1.81
C TYR A 128 12.19 -5.77 -0.97
N TYR A 129 13.15 -5.36 -0.14
CA TYR A 129 13.11 -4.14 0.67
C TYR A 129 13.82 -3.02 -0.08
N VAL A 130 13.19 -1.85 -0.13
CA VAL A 130 13.67 -0.70 -0.89
C VAL A 130 13.66 0.53 0.00
N ARG A 131 14.74 1.34 -0.06
CA ARG A 131 14.82 2.66 0.57
C ARG A 131 15.61 3.63 -0.29
N VAL A 132 15.36 4.92 -0.14
CA VAL A 132 15.95 5.97 -0.96
C VAL A 132 16.56 7.06 -0.07
N SER A 133 17.75 7.56 -0.47
CA SER A 133 18.41 8.70 0.15
C SER A 133 18.76 9.73 -0.91
N ALA A 134 18.57 11.01 -0.61
CA ALA A 134 19.05 12.12 -1.43
C ALA A 134 20.51 12.44 -1.10
N TYR A 135 21.28 12.98 -2.03
CA TYR A 135 22.60 13.51 -1.73
C TYR A 135 22.84 14.89 -2.32
N VAL A 136 23.68 15.65 -1.63
CA VAL A 136 24.25 16.93 -2.08
C VAL A 136 25.76 16.74 -2.26
N LYS A 137 26.33 17.33 -3.30
CA LYS A 137 27.79 17.41 -3.52
C LYS A 137 28.32 18.73 -2.98
N LYS A 138 29.38 18.68 -2.20
CA LYS A 138 30.17 19.86 -1.77
C LYS A 138 31.63 19.46 -1.73
N ASN A 139 32.51 20.23 -2.33
CA ASN A 139 33.97 19.96 -2.41
C ASN A 139 34.25 18.50 -2.86
N ASN A 140 33.63 18.05 -3.96
CA ASN A 140 33.70 16.70 -4.53
C ASN A 140 33.25 15.55 -3.61
N LYS A 141 32.80 15.84 -2.38
CA LYS A 141 32.23 14.85 -1.47
C LYS A 141 30.70 14.80 -1.55
N LYS A 142 30.11 13.60 -1.36
CA LYS A 142 28.66 13.42 -1.29
C LYS A 142 28.23 13.35 0.16
N TYR A 143 27.23 14.14 0.51
CA TYR A 143 26.57 14.17 1.82
C TYR A 143 25.15 13.64 1.62
N TYR A 144 24.78 12.60 2.34
CA TYR A 144 23.51 11.90 2.18
C TYR A 144 22.50 12.31 3.24
N SER A 145 21.23 12.34 2.86
CA SER A 145 20.14 12.42 3.82
C SER A 145 20.02 11.10 4.60
N GLU A 146 19.27 11.12 5.69
CA GLU A 146 18.72 9.89 6.24
C GLU A 146 17.91 9.14 5.16
N TRP A 147 17.76 7.82 5.37
CA TRP A 147 16.95 6.99 4.49
C TRP A 147 15.46 7.34 4.58
N SER A 148 14.75 7.20 3.47
CA SER A 148 13.29 7.21 3.45
C SER A 148 12.70 6.13 4.38
N ASN A 149 11.37 6.12 4.51
CA ASN A 149 10.68 4.89 4.94
C ASN A 149 11.07 3.72 4.03
N VAL A 150 10.98 2.50 4.58
CA VAL A 150 11.18 1.26 3.83
C VAL A 150 9.88 0.87 3.14
N ALA A 151 9.99 0.35 1.92
CA ALA A 151 8.93 -0.34 1.21
C ALA A 151 9.36 -1.78 0.93
N GLU A 152 8.47 -2.74 1.18
CA GLU A 152 8.65 -4.16 0.89
C GLU A 152 7.75 -4.57 -0.27
N VAL A 153 8.34 -5.06 -1.35
CA VAL A 153 7.61 -5.68 -2.47
C VAL A 153 7.44 -7.16 -2.14
N ILE A 154 6.19 -7.60 -1.98
CA ILE A 154 5.87 -8.93 -1.51
C ILE A 154 5.74 -9.90 -2.69
N ALA A 155 6.43 -11.04 -2.60
CA ALA A 155 6.32 -12.11 -3.59
C ALA A 155 5.06 -12.96 -3.35
N TRP A 156 4.50 -13.52 -4.44
CA TRP A 156 3.47 -14.53 -4.34
C TRP A 156 4.02 -15.80 -3.68
N ASN A 157 3.26 -16.34 -2.73
CA ASN A 157 3.59 -17.59 -2.06
C ASN A 157 2.50 -18.62 -2.31
N THR A 158 2.82 -19.65 -3.06
CA THR A 158 1.88 -20.73 -3.43
C THR A 158 1.44 -21.58 -2.25
N LYS A 159 2.12 -21.49 -1.10
CA LYS A 159 1.77 -22.20 0.14
C LYS A 159 0.72 -21.47 0.98
N TRP A 160 0.39 -20.22 0.66
CA TRP A 160 -0.69 -19.51 1.35
C TRP A 160 -2.03 -20.20 1.12
N GLU A 161 -2.88 -20.18 2.14
CA GLU A 161 -4.23 -20.71 2.04
C GLU A 161 -4.98 -20.06 0.88
N PHE A 162 -5.69 -20.85 0.08
CA PHE A 162 -6.42 -20.45 -1.12
C PHE A 162 -5.57 -19.86 -2.27
N ALA A 163 -4.26 -19.79 -2.16
CA ALA A 163 -3.39 -19.26 -3.23
C ALA A 163 -3.61 -19.99 -4.56
N LYS A 164 -3.81 -21.31 -4.52
CA LYS A 164 -4.08 -22.16 -5.73
C LYS A 164 -5.32 -21.74 -6.52
N ASN A 165 -6.24 -21.01 -5.90
CA ASN A 165 -7.51 -20.60 -6.51
C ASN A 165 -7.39 -19.29 -7.32
N SER A 166 -6.32 -18.53 -7.15
CA SER A 166 -6.04 -17.34 -7.97
C SER A 166 -5.59 -17.73 -9.37
N LYS A 167 -6.06 -16.99 -10.36
CA LYS A 167 -5.72 -17.13 -11.78
C LYS A 167 -4.84 -16.00 -12.30
N ILE A 168 -4.87 -14.83 -11.65
CA ILE A 168 -4.10 -13.64 -12.03
C ILE A 168 -3.35 -13.15 -10.79
N HIS A 169 -2.03 -13.41 -10.70
CA HIS A 169 -1.17 -13.06 -9.57
C HIS A 169 0.29 -12.80 -9.96
N THR A 170 0.50 -12.20 -11.14
CA THR A 170 1.87 -11.98 -11.66
C THR A 170 2.53 -10.69 -11.16
N ASP A 171 1.74 -9.74 -10.67
CA ASP A 171 2.23 -8.51 -10.04
C ASP A 171 2.30 -8.66 -8.51
N SER A 172 2.81 -7.65 -7.83
CA SER A 172 3.08 -7.71 -6.40
C SER A 172 2.57 -6.48 -5.67
N PRO A 173 1.82 -6.66 -4.58
CA PRO A 173 1.56 -5.62 -3.62
C PRO A 173 2.83 -5.10 -2.95
N THR A 174 2.76 -3.88 -2.42
CA THR A 174 3.88 -3.27 -1.70
C THR A 174 3.45 -2.84 -0.30
N LEU A 175 4.16 -3.33 0.71
CA LEU A 175 4.02 -2.94 2.11
C LEU A 175 4.95 -1.77 2.43
N TYR A 176 4.39 -0.69 2.93
CA TYR A 176 5.09 0.51 3.38
C TYR A 176 5.12 0.55 4.89
N PHE A 177 6.32 0.62 5.48
CA PHE A 177 6.47 0.78 6.92
C PHE A 177 6.36 2.26 7.30
N SER A 178 5.54 2.56 8.29
CA SER A 178 5.43 3.92 8.82
C SER A 178 6.73 4.34 9.52
N ASN A 179 7.12 5.59 9.31
CA ASN A 179 8.20 6.25 10.04
C ASN A 179 7.68 7.38 10.97
N ALA A 180 6.39 7.36 11.30
CA ALA A 180 5.81 8.25 12.29
C ALA A 180 6.42 8.01 13.67
N ALA A 181 6.50 9.07 14.49
CA ALA A 181 7.06 8.98 15.85
C ALA A 181 6.29 8.00 16.73
N LYS A 182 4.94 7.97 16.60
CA LYS A 182 4.07 7.01 17.28
C LYS A 182 3.60 5.96 16.29
N LYS A 183 4.20 4.78 16.35
CA LYS A 183 3.81 3.64 15.49
C LYS A 183 2.63 2.89 16.11
N LYS A 184 1.66 2.52 15.30
CA LYS A 184 0.51 1.71 15.70
C LYS A 184 0.82 0.21 15.70
N ASN A 185 1.91 -0.21 15.03
CA ASN A 185 2.29 -1.62 14.83
C ASN A 185 1.16 -2.48 14.24
N LYS A 186 0.34 -1.86 13.40
CA LYS A 186 -0.76 -2.46 12.67
C LYS A 186 -0.62 -2.14 11.20
N THR A 187 -0.98 -3.09 10.36
CA THR A 187 -0.95 -2.97 8.90
C THR A 187 -2.36 -2.89 8.34
N VAL A 188 -2.62 -1.88 7.53
CA VAL A 188 -3.87 -1.74 6.78
C VAL A 188 -3.58 -2.05 5.31
N CYS A 189 -4.26 -3.07 4.77
CA CYS A 189 -4.30 -3.32 3.34
C CYS A 189 -5.29 -2.35 2.70
N VAL A 190 -4.81 -1.54 1.76
CA VAL A 190 -5.61 -0.62 0.96
C VAL A 190 -5.69 -1.17 -0.46
N ASN A 191 -6.88 -1.64 -0.82
CA ASN A 191 -7.18 -2.25 -2.10
C ASN A 191 -8.00 -1.26 -2.94
N ALA A 192 -7.33 -0.55 -3.86
CA ALA A 192 -8.02 0.22 -4.89
C ALA A 192 -8.75 -0.75 -5.82
N GLY A 193 -10.07 -0.65 -5.89
CA GLY A 193 -10.91 -1.53 -6.71
C GLY A 193 -10.53 -1.54 -8.18
N HIS A 194 -10.78 -2.65 -8.87
CA HIS A 194 -10.54 -2.81 -10.31
C HIS A 194 -9.06 -2.68 -10.73
N GLY A 195 -8.81 -2.33 -11.99
CA GLY A 195 -7.47 -2.04 -12.50
C GLY A 195 -6.63 -3.29 -12.76
N THR A 196 -7.24 -4.34 -13.30
CA THR A 196 -6.60 -5.53 -13.88
C THR A 196 -7.12 -5.71 -15.29
N LYS A 197 -6.32 -5.36 -16.29
CA LYS A 197 -6.71 -5.50 -17.70
C LYS A 197 -6.88 -6.98 -18.04
N GLY A 198 -7.99 -7.32 -18.72
CA GLY A 198 -8.34 -8.68 -19.09
C GLY A 198 -8.92 -9.53 -17.95
N GLY A 199 -9.05 -8.97 -16.74
CA GLY A 199 -9.59 -9.70 -15.59
C GLY A 199 -11.06 -10.11 -15.75
N GLU A 200 -11.82 -9.38 -16.54
CA GLU A 200 -13.23 -9.66 -16.84
C GLU A 200 -13.44 -10.92 -17.66
N SER A 201 -12.47 -11.33 -18.46
CA SER A 201 -12.53 -12.56 -19.27
C SER A 201 -12.13 -13.82 -18.49
N VAL A 202 -11.59 -13.67 -17.29
CA VAL A 202 -11.13 -14.79 -16.46
C VAL A 202 -12.15 -15.09 -15.37
N LYS A 203 -12.43 -16.38 -15.13
CA LYS A 203 -13.30 -16.85 -14.03
C LYS A 203 -12.50 -17.46 -12.90
N THR A 204 -12.93 -17.16 -11.67
CA THR A 204 -12.40 -17.73 -10.42
C THR A 204 -13.54 -18.28 -9.56
N LEU A 205 -13.21 -19.01 -8.49
CA LEU A 205 -14.23 -19.54 -7.58
C LEU A 205 -14.96 -18.39 -6.85
N CYS A 206 -16.27 -18.57 -6.62
CA CYS A 206 -17.08 -17.69 -5.78
C CYS A 206 -16.72 -17.82 -4.30
N HIS A 207 -16.50 -19.07 -3.84
CA HIS A 207 -16.07 -19.38 -2.48
C HIS A 207 -14.72 -20.12 -2.52
N PRO A 208 -13.85 -19.93 -1.52
CA PRO A 208 -12.53 -20.55 -1.52
C PRO A 208 -12.53 -22.08 -1.52
N ASP A 209 -13.57 -22.70 -0.94
CA ASP A 209 -13.76 -24.15 -0.87
C ASP A 209 -14.40 -24.76 -2.14
N GLY A 210 -14.76 -23.93 -3.14
CA GLY A 210 -15.42 -24.35 -4.35
C GLY A 210 -16.92 -24.55 -4.23
N SER A 211 -17.53 -24.28 -3.07
CA SER A 211 -18.98 -24.35 -2.88
C SER A 211 -19.70 -23.28 -3.70
N SER A 212 -20.98 -23.52 -4.00
CA SER A 212 -21.82 -22.58 -4.74
C SER A 212 -22.16 -21.34 -3.92
N LYS A 213 -22.30 -20.21 -4.60
CA LYS A 213 -22.67 -18.93 -4.00
C LYS A 213 -24.04 -19.00 -3.33
N VAL A 214 -24.13 -18.62 -2.05
CA VAL A 214 -25.37 -18.69 -1.26
C VAL A 214 -26.20 -17.41 -1.29
N THR A 215 -25.65 -16.32 -1.83
CA THR A 215 -26.35 -15.02 -1.98
C THR A 215 -26.29 -14.53 -3.41
N GLY A 216 -27.26 -13.74 -3.85
CA GLY A 216 -27.26 -13.05 -5.14
C GLY A 216 -26.28 -11.88 -5.21
N GLY A 217 -26.45 -10.99 -6.18
CA GLY A 217 -25.65 -9.81 -6.50
C GLY A 217 -25.20 -9.81 -7.95
N SER A 218 -24.06 -9.21 -8.28
CA SER A 218 -23.49 -9.19 -9.64
C SER A 218 -23.20 -10.58 -10.22
N THR A 219 -23.07 -11.59 -9.34
CA THR A 219 -23.04 -13.01 -9.72
C THR A 219 -24.22 -13.71 -9.08
N SER A 220 -24.96 -14.52 -9.82
CA SER A 220 -26.19 -15.18 -9.37
C SER A 220 -25.92 -16.14 -8.20
N GLN A 221 -26.94 -16.31 -7.33
CA GLN A 221 -26.97 -17.39 -6.36
C GLN A 221 -26.85 -18.74 -7.07
N GLY A 222 -26.17 -19.68 -6.48
CA GLY A 222 -25.89 -21.00 -7.06
C GLY A 222 -24.65 -21.08 -7.95
N ALA A 223 -24.10 -19.97 -8.39
CA ALA A 223 -22.89 -19.96 -9.20
C ALA A 223 -21.66 -20.47 -8.41
N ILE A 224 -20.85 -21.31 -9.04
CA ILE A 224 -19.57 -21.78 -8.49
C ILE A 224 -18.43 -20.82 -8.83
N THR A 225 -18.52 -20.17 -10.00
CA THR A 225 -17.50 -19.24 -10.48
C THR A 225 -18.06 -17.84 -10.71
N ALA A 226 -17.20 -16.85 -10.58
CA ALA A 226 -17.48 -15.44 -10.87
C ALA A 226 -16.37 -14.84 -11.71
N THR A 227 -16.60 -13.67 -12.30
CA THR A 227 -15.56 -12.84 -12.91
C THR A 227 -14.44 -12.57 -11.90
N SER A 228 -13.20 -12.85 -12.29
CA SER A 228 -12.04 -12.75 -11.39
C SER A 228 -11.81 -11.34 -10.88
N ILE A 229 -12.03 -10.35 -11.73
CA ILE A 229 -12.11 -8.93 -11.43
C ILE A 229 -12.75 -8.20 -12.62
N ASN A 230 -13.73 -7.36 -12.38
CA ASN A 230 -14.37 -6.58 -13.43
C ASN A 230 -13.66 -5.24 -13.67
N GLY A 231 -14.00 -4.57 -14.78
CA GLY A 231 -13.40 -3.30 -15.21
C GLY A 231 -13.78 -2.09 -14.33
N GLY A 232 -14.86 -2.20 -13.57
CA GLY A 232 -15.47 -1.10 -12.82
C GLY A 232 -16.39 -0.25 -13.71
N THR A 233 -17.02 0.75 -13.08
CA THR A 233 -17.90 1.72 -13.76
C THR A 233 -17.11 2.93 -14.28
N THR A 234 -17.81 3.80 -15.03
CA THR A 234 -17.33 5.14 -15.41
C THR A 234 -18.14 6.17 -14.61
N LEU A 235 -17.44 7.08 -13.94
CA LEU A 235 -18.05 8.16 -13.17
C LEU A 235 -18.66 9.23 -14.09
N ALA A 236 -19.52 10.08 -13.54
CA ALA A 236 -20.27 11.09 -14.31
C ALA A 236 -19.38 12.10 -15.06
N ASP A 237 -18.12 12.29 -14.63
CA ASP A 237 -17.13 13.13 -15.29
C ASP A 237 -16.30 12.39 -16.36
N GLY A 238 -16.65 11.13 -16.68
CA GLY A 238 -15.90 10.28 -17.61
C GLY A 238 -14.69 9.56 -16.99
N THR A 239 -14.38 9.78 -15.70
CA THR A 239 -13.27 9.11 -15.03
C THR A 239 -13.58 7.63 -14.80
N ARG A 240 -12.69 6.73 -15.16
CA ARG A 240 -12.83 5.30 -14.86
C ARG A 240 -12.73 5.08 -13.34
N GLU A 241 -13.59 4.22 -12.79
CA GLU A 241 -13.58 3.87 -11.37
C GLU A 241 -12.20 3.40 -10.92
N ALA A 242 -11.52 2.59 -11.71
CA ALA A 242 -10.16 2.12 -11.41
C ALA A 242 -9.17 3.27 -11.16
N THR A 243 -9.27 4.37 -11.92
CA THR A 243 -8.43 5.57 -11.75
C THR A 243 -8.83 6.36 -10.50
N ALA A 244 -10.13 6.52 -10.26
CA ALA A 244 -10.65 7.24 -9.10
C ALA A 244 -10.30 6.52 -7.78
N THR A 245 -10.49 5.19 -7.72
CA THR A 245 -10.16 4.38 -6.55
C THR A 245 -8.66 4.36 -6.27
N LEU A 246 -7.81 4.35 -7.31
CA LEU A 246 -6.36 4.46 -7.14
C LEU A 246 -5.96 5.80 -6.53
N LYS A 247 -6.52 6.92 -7.02
CA LYS A 247 -6.26 8.26 -6.49
C LYS A 247 -6.67 8.36 -5.01
N LEU A 248 -7.83 7.82 -4.65
CA LEU A 248 -8.30 7.75 -3.27
C LEU A 248 -7.37 6.88 -2.41
N ALA A 249 -7.01 5.67 -2.87
CA ALA A 249 -6.12 4.76 -2.16
C ALA A 249 -4.75 5.37 -1.86
N MET A 250 -4.18 6.14 -2.81
CA MET A 250 -2.93 6.87 -2.60
C MET A 250 -3.05 7.96 -1.53
N THR A 251 -4.21 8.60 -1.41
CA THR A 251 -4.50 9.58 -0.35
C THR A 251 -4.64 8.90 1.00
N VAL A 252 -5.39 7.81 1.08
CA VAL A 252 -5.56 6.97 2.28
C VAL A 252 -4.22 6.43 2.76
N LYS A 253 -3.39 5.88 1.86
CA LYS A 253 -2.01 5.46 2.16
C LYS A 253 -1.22 6.54 2.88
N LYS A 254 -1.20 7.76 2.30
CA LYS A 254 -0.44 8.88 2.86
C LYS A 254 -0.90 9.22 4.28
N GLN A 255 -2.21 9.25 4.52
CA GLN A 255 -2.77 9.57 5.83
C GLN A 255 -2.47 8.46 6.84
N LEU A 256 -2.70 7.19 6.49
CA LEU A 256 -2.43 6.05 7.38
C LEU A 256 -0.96 5.97 7.80
N LEU A 257 -0.02 6.19 6.86
CA LEU A 257 1.41 6.23 7.19
C LEU A 257 1.75 7.37 8.14
N LYS A 258 1.10 8.54 8.00
CA LYS A 258 1.25 9.69 8.91
C LYS A 258 0.72 9.37 10.31
N GLU A 259 -0.40 8.64 10.40
CA GLU A 259 -1.02 8.21 11.66
C GLU A 259 -0.29 7.02 12.33
N GLY A 260 0.78 6.51 11.73
CA GLY A 260 1.62 5.47 12.33
C GLY A 260 1.25 4.04 11.93
N TYR A 261 0.30 3.83 11.03
CA TYR A 261 0.00 2.52 10.47
C TYR A 261 0.99 2.14 9.36
N ASN A 262 1.34 0.86 9.25
CA ASN A 262 1.91 0.32 8.03
C ASN A 262 0.80 0.17 6.98
N VAL A 263 1.15 0.26 5.69
CA VAL A 263 0.15 0.21 4.62
C VAL A 263 0.59 -0.78 3.54
N LEU A 264 -0.23 -1.80 3.33
CA LEU A 264 -0.11 -2.72 2.21
C LEU A 264 -0.95 -2.17 1.04
N MET A 265 -0.29 -1.66 0.00
CA MET A 265 -0.94 -1.22 -1.23
C MET A 265 -1.07 -2.40 -2.18
N VAL A 266 -2.31 -2.80 -2.51
CA VAL A 266 -2.57 -3.87 -3.47
C VAL A 266 -2.08 -3.49 -4.86
N ARG A 267 -2.33 -2.25 -5.28
CA ARG A 267 -1.82 -1.68 -6.54
C ARG A 267 -1.50 -0.20 -6.40
N GLU A 268 -0.57 0.26 -7.22
CA GLU A 268 -0.17 1.66 -7.36
C GLU A 268 0.00 2.05 -8.83
N SER A 269 -0.71 1.35 -9.72
CA SER A 269 -0.81 1.62 -11.16
C SER A 269 -2.23 1.33 -11.64
N ASP A 270 -2.58 1.86 -12.82
CA ASP A 270 -3.89 1.65 -13.45
C ASP A 270 -4.09 0.21 -13.93
N ASP A 271 -3.01 -0.56 -14.04
CA ASP A 271 -3.07 -1.98 -14.38
C ASP A 271 -2.11 -2.76 -13.48
N ALA A 272 -2.68 -3.62 -12.65
CA ALA A 272 -1.97 -4.56 -11.80
C ALA A 272 -2.57 -5.95 -11.98
N GLN A 273 -1.76 -6.90 -12.40
CA GLN A 273 -2.19 -8.26 -12.71
C GLN A 273 -2.40 -9.07 -11.41
N LEU A 274 -3.50 -8.76 -10.73
CA LEU A 274 -3.97 -9.36 -9.47
C LEU A 274 -5.49 -9.49 -9.50
N ASP A 275 -6.01 -10.72 -9.47
CA ASP A 275 -7.44 -10.98 -9.31
C ASP A 275 -7.92 -10.77 -7.86
N ASN A 276 -9.23 -10.85 -7.62
CA ASN A 276 -9.80 -10.65 -6.30
C ASN A 276 -9.31 -11.68 -5.28
N ILE A 277 -9.02 -12.92 -5.70
CA ILE A 277 -8.47 -13.96 -4.82
C ILE A 277 -7.04 -13.59 -4.43
N ALA A 278 -6.19 -13.24 -5.40
CA ALA A 278 -4.81 -12.81 -5.11
C ALA A 278 -4.79 -11.64 -4.13
N ARG A 279 -5.61 -10.61 -4.36
CA ARG A 279 -5.73 -9.44 -3.49
C ARG A 279 -6.10 -9.81 -2.07
N THR A 280 -7.07 -10.72 -1.91
CA THR A 280 -7.51 -11.22 -0.60
C THR A 280 -6.44 -12.07 0.06
N VAL A 281 -5.79 -12.98 -0.67
CA VAL A 281 -4.71 -13.84 -0.15
C VAL A 281 -3.52 -13.00 0.31
N PHE A 282 -3.10 -12.00 -0.46
CA PHE A 282 -2.06 -11.07 -0.01
C PHE A 282 -2.46 -10.31 1.27
N ALA A 283 -3.68 -9.80 1.34
CA ALA A 283 -4.18 -9.08 2.51
C ALA A 283 -4.20 -9.98 3.76
N ASN A 284 -4.74 -11.18 3.65
CA ASN A 284 -4.86 -12.14 4.76
C ASN A 284 -3.51 -12.53 5.38
N ASN A 285 -2.45 -12.56 4.56
CA ASN A 285 -1.12 -12.98 5.01
C ASN A 285 -0.19 -11.83 5.40
N ASN A 286 -0.59 -10.56 5.16
CA ASN A 286 0.32 -9.43 5.34
C ASN A 286 -0.33 -8.19 5.98
N ALA A 287 -1.60 -8.27 6.42
CA ALA A 287 -2.29 -7.12 7.02
C ALA A 287 -3.23 -7.52 8.16
N ASP A 288 -3.42 -6.60 9.12
CA ASP A 288 -4.41 -6.73 10.20
C ASP A 288 -5.82 -6.32 9.75
N TYR A 289 -5.91 -5.39 8.79
CA TYR A 289 -7.16 -4.85 8.24
C TYR A 289 -7.09 -4.81 6.72
N HIS A 290 -8.21 -5.08 6.05
CA HIS A 290 -8.33 -4.98 4.59
C HIS A 290 -9.50 -4.06 4.24
N ILE A 291 -9.22 -2.98 3.51
CA ILE A 291 -10.19 -2.00 3.03
C ILE A 291 -10.14 -1.99 1.51
N ALA A 292 -11.25 -2.39 0.85
CA ALA A 292 -11.43 -2.23 -0.58
C ALA A 292 -12.22 -0.95 -0.87
N LEU A 293 -11.72 -0.14 -1.79
CA LEU A 293 -12.28 1.15 -2.16
C LEU A 293 -12.93 1.06 -3.53
N HIS A 294 -14.20 1.44 -3.60
CA HIS A 294 -15.02 1.42 -4.82
C HIS A 294 -15.86 2.69 -4.94
N TYR A 295 -16.35 2.94 -6.13
CA TYR A 295 -17.42 3.89 -6.41
C TYR A 295 -18.58 3.15 -7.06
N ASP A 296 -19.80 3.52 -6.72
CA ASP A 296 -21.00 3.00 -7.35
C ASP A 296 -21.57 4.00 -8.36
N SER A 297 -22.26 3.49 -9.37
CA SER A 297 -22.92 4.32 -10.37
C SER A 297 -24.33 4.63 -9.91
N THR A 298 -24.61 5.91 -9.63
CA THR A 298 -25.95 6.39 -9.27
C THR A 298 -26.25 7.71 -9.96
N SER A 299 -27.55 8.02 -10.16
CA SER A 299 -28.00 9.26 -10.75
C SER A 299 -27.79 10.50 -9.84
N SER A 300 -27.57 10.28 -8.54
CA SER A 300 -27.34 11.34 -7.56
C SER A 300 -26.37 10.89 -6.48
N ASN A 301 -25.77 11.84 -5.74
CA ASN A 301 -24.93 11.50 -4.59
C ASN A 301 -25.77 10.92 -3.45
N LYS A 302 -25.73 9.61 -3.30
CA LYS A 302 -26.39 8.91 -2.20
C LYS A 302 -25.54 8.85 -0.93
N GLY A 303 -24.27 9.17 -0.99
CA GLY A 303 -23.37 9.17 0.15
C GLY A 303 -22.48 7.92 0.22
N ALA A 304 -21.63 7.87 1.26
CA ALA A 304 -20.75 6.75 1.51
C ALA A 304 -21.45 5.63 2.29
N PHE A 305 -21.09 4.38 2.02
CA PHE A 305 -21.59 3.22 2.75
C PHE A 305 -20.53 2.10 2.77
N TYR A 306 -20.75 1.08 3.57
CA TYR A 306 -19.98 -0.16 3.53
C TYR A 306 -20.89 -1.34 3.18
N ILE A 307 -20.33 -2.34 2.54
CA ILE A 307 -21.04 -3.60 2.28
C ILE A 307 -20.88 -4.50 3.50
N SER A 308 -21.97 -4.71 4.23
CA SER A 308 -22.01 -5.64 5.36
C SER A 308 -21.96 -7.09 4.89
N VAL A 309 -21.48 -7.99 5.74
CA VAL A 309 -21.69 -9.43 5.51
C VAL A 309 -23.19 -9.74 5.55
N PRO A 310 -23.74 -10.39 4.53
CA PRO A 310 -25.16 -10.63 4.40
C PRO A 310 -25.78 -11.28 5.67
N ASN A 311 -27.02 -10.90 6.00
CA ASN A 311 -27.77 -11.53 7.09
C ASN A 311 -28.36 -12.87 6.62
N ASN A 312 -27.49 -13.83 6.40
CA ASN A 312 -27.81 -15.17 5.93
C ASN A 312 -27.02 -16.18 6.78
N ASN A 313 -27.72 -17.02 7.54
CA ASN A 313 -27.08 -17.93 8.49
C ASN A 313 -26.16 -18.95 7.78
N LYS A 314 -26.56 -19.47 6.61
CA LYS A 314 -25.72 -20.38 5.83
C LYS A 314 -24.43 -19.71 5.39
N TYR A 315 -24.49 -18.46 4.92
CA TYR A 315 -23.30 -17.70 4.54
C TYR A 315 -22.40 -17.37 5.73
N ARG A 316 -23.01 -16.92 6.86
CA ARG A 316 -22.27 -16.57 8.09
C ARG A 316 -21.63 -17.76 8.79
N SER A 317 -22.16 -18.97 8.61
CA SER A 317 -21.56 -20.21 9.15
C SER A 317 -20.40 -20.75 8.30
N MET A 318 -20.24 -20.31 7.05
CA MET A 318 -19.16 -20.78 6.20
C MET A 318 -17.79 -20.33 6.72
N TYR A 319 -16.79 -21.21 6.61
CA TYR A 319 -15.39 -20.81 6.82
C TYR A 319 -14.85 -20.06 5.60
N PRO A 320 -14.10 -18.97 5.77
CA PRO A 320 -13.69 -18.33 7.03
C PRO A 320 -14.65 -17.20 7.52
N VAL A 321 -15.82 -17.05 6.89
CA VAL A 321 -16.78 -15.96 7.19
C VAL A 321 -17.22 -16.03 8.66
N SER A 322 -17.49 -17.23 9.18
CA SER A 322 -17.94 -17.47 10.55
C SER A 322 -17.04 -16.87 11.63
N LYS A 323 -15.73 -16.84 11.39
CA LYS A 323 -14.75 -16.27 12.33
C LYS A 323 -14.71 -14.75 12.32
N ASN A 324 -15.16 -14.11 11.23
CA ASN A 324 -14.77 -12.72 10.93
C ASN A 324 -15.93 -11.77 10.67
N TRP A 325 -17.14 -12.24 10.36
CA TRP A 325 -18.23 -11.39 9.90
C TRP A 325 -18.60 -10.25 10.88
N LYS A 326 -18.54 -10.51 12.21
CA LYS A 326 -18.82 -9.47 13.22
C LYS A 326 -17.74 -8.38 13.20
N LYS A 327 -16.46 -8.77 13.12
CA LYS A 327 -15.31 -7.85 13.03
C LYS A 327 -15.38 -7.01 11.74
N HIS A 328 -15.74 -7.65 10.61
CA HIS A 328 -15.98 -6.99 9.35
C HIS A 328 -17.03 -5.89 9.46
N ASN A 329 -18.23 -6.23 9.96
CA ASN A 329 -19.33 -5.28 10.10
C ASN A 329 -18.96 -4.11 11.04
N ASN A 330 -18.25 -4.39 12.14
CA ASN A 330 -17.76 -3.37 13.05
C ASN A 330 -16.74 -2.42 12.39
N LEU A 331 -15.80 -2.95 11.62
CA LEU A 331 -14.84 -2.12 10.88
C LEU A 331 -15.56 -1.20 9.89
N GLY A 332 -16.48 -1.75 9.09
CA GLY A 332 -17.26 -0.97 8.13
C GLY A 332 -18.08 0.13 8.81
N LYS A 333 -18.79 -0.20 9.90
CA LYS A 333 -19.55 0.77 10.71
C LYS A 333 -18.67 1.90 11.26
N ASN A 334 -17.49 1.57 11.79
CA ASN A 334 -16.55 2.55 12.34
C ASN A 334 -15.99 3.47 11.26
N LEU A 335 -15.66 2.94 10.06
CA LEU A 335 -15.21 3.73 8.92
C LEU A 335 -16.28 4.73 8.49
N VAL A 336 -17.51 4.28 8.31
CA VAL A 336 -18.65 5.15 7.92
C VAL A 336 -18.95 6.20 8.99
N ASN A 337 -18.89 5.85 10.28
CA ASN A 337 -19.04 6.80 11.36
C ASN A 337 -17.94 7.89 11.35
N GLY A 338 -16.69 7.49 11.13
CA GLY A 338 -15.57 8.43 10.98
C GLY A 338 -15.78 9.37 9.78
N MET A 339 -16.28 8.87 8.66
CA MET A 339 -16.61 9.68 7.48
C MET A 339 -17.77 10.67 7.78
N ARG A 340 -18.82 10.22 8.48
CA ARG A 340 -19.92 11.08 8.93
C ARG A 340 -19.39 12.21 9.82
N SER A 341 -18.54 11.91 10.78
CA SER A 341 -17.93 12.92 11.67
C SER A 341 -17.05 13.92 10.91
N ALA A 342 -16.53 13.55 9.75
CA ALA A 342 -15.79 14.42 8.84
C ALA A 342 -16.68 15.17 7.82
N GLY A 343 -18.01 15.14 7.99
CA GLY A 343 -18.96 15.85 7.12
C GLY A 343 -19.30 15.14 5.80
N VAL A 344 -18.89 13.87 5.63
CA VAL A 344 -19.24 13.10 4.44
C VAL A 344 -20.69 12.63 4.54
N LYS A 345 -21.49 12.86 3.49
CA LYS A 345 -22.84 12.31 3.39
C LYS A 345 -22.79 10.79 3.45
N ILE A 346 -23.63 10.19 4.26
CA ILE A 346 -23.73 8.73 4.41
C ILE A 346 -25.03 8.25 3.80
N TYR A 347 -24.97 7.11 3.12
CA TYR A 347 -26.13 6.43 2.55
C TYR A 347 -27.00 5.82 3.65
N GLY A 348 -28.32 6.02 3.60
CA GLY A 348 -29.30 5.51 4.55
C GLY A 348 -30.10 6.60 5.21
#